data_7ddf7b5162003982fe652cbe0d7aea2c
#
_entry.id   7ddf7b5162003982fe652cbe0d7aea2c
#
_cell.length_a   1.000
_cell.length_b   1.000
_cell.length_c   1.000
_cell.angle_alpha   90.00
_cell.angle_beta   90.00
_cell.angle_gamma   90.00
#
_symmetry.space_group_name_H-M   'P 1'
#
loop_
_entity.id
_entity.type
_entity.pdbx_description
1 polymer ?
#
loop_
_entity_poly.entity_id
_entity_poly.type
_entity_poly.pdbx_seq_one_letter_code
_entity_poly.pdbx_strand_id
1 'polypeptide(L)'
;MEKHIFLAFDLGATSGRSILGTVADDKVEIKELTRFPNAVTELHGKYYWNLMGLYQALREGLVACNKEGVVPESIGIDTWGVDVVPIAEDGSILSMPRAYRDPYTVGMPEKYFEKISKEVVYEKTGIQIMNFNTLYQIFAGMETGYVPMKQAKYLLFMPDALAYMLTGEKVCEYTISSTSQILNPRTKDFEKELLEAAGVDASVFSKPVMPGTVVGTLTDALAQYSRLGKVNVVSVAGHDTASAVAAVPALDENFAYLSSGTWSLMGIESKEPIITPKTYELNYTNEGGVEGTTRFLKNICGMWLLEQCRKEWALSGKDYSY
;
A
#
# COMPACT_ATOMS: atom_id res chain seq x y z
N MET A 1 17.29 -21.38 22.35
CA MET A 1 17.57 -20.31 21.38
C MET A 1 16.55 -19.21 21.57
N GLU A 2 16.89 -18.00 21.22
CA GLU A 2 16.03 -16.82 21.40
C GLU A 2 14.82 -16.93 20.47
N LYS A 3 13.64 -16.66 20.98
CA LYS A 3 12.39 -16.70 20.25
C LYS A 3 11.94 -15.27 19.98
N HIS A 4 11.84 -14.89 18.71
CA HIS A 4 11.37 -13.59 18.27
C HIS A 4 9.90 -13.65 17.86
N ILE A 5 9.11 -12.70 18.32
CA ILE A 5 7.65 -12.67 18.09
C ILE A 5 7.28 -11.34 17.42
N PHE A 6 6.49 -11.41 16.35
CA PHE A 6 6.06 -10.27 15.56
C PHE A 6 4.55 -10.33 15.32
N LEU A 7 3.91 -9.17 15.27
CA LEU A 7 2.51 -9.04 14.86
C LEU A 7 2.43 -8.35 13.50
N ALA A 8 1.92 -9.03 12.51
CA ALA A 8 1.70 -8.50 11.17
C ALA A 8 0.21 -8.26 10.91
N PHE A 9 -0.10 -7.16 10.23
CA PHE A 9 -1.41 -6.88 9.66
C PHE A 9 -1.28 -6.83 8.13
N ASP A 10 -1.88 -7.80 7.46
CA ASP A 10 -1.91 -7.94 6.00
C ASP A 10 -3.33 -7.58 5.52
N LEU A 11 -3.46 -6.44 4.82
CA LEU A 11 -4.73 -5.88 4.41
C LEU A 11 -4.84 -5.84 2.88
N GLY A 12 -5.52 -6.83 2.32
CA GLY A 12 -5.84 -6.83 0.90
C GLY A 12 -7.13 -6.06 0.57
N ALA A 13 -7.42 -5.92 -0.71
CA ALA A 13 -8.58 -5.18 -1.21
C ALA A 13 -9.95 -5.82 -0.88
N THR A 14 -9.99 -7.06 -0.40
CA THR A 14 -11.24 -7.79 -0.10
C THR A 14 -11.31 -8.29 1.34
N SER A 15 -10.19 -8.51 1.98
CA SER A 15 -10.09 -8.97 3.36
C SER A 15 -8.77 -8.55 3.98
N GLY A 16 -8.74 -8.47 5.30
CA GLY A 16 -7.52 -8.29 6.08
C GLY A 16 -7.41 -9.35 7.17
N ARG A 17 -6.22 -9.48 7.74
CA ARG A 17 -5.92 -10.43 8.82
C ARG A 17 -4.84 -9.89 9.73
N SER A 18 -4.86 -10.31 10.99
CA SER A 18 -3.73 -10.19 11.90
C SER A 18 -3.07 -11.54 12.07
N ILE A 19 -1.74 -11.56 12.04
CA ILE A 19 -0.93 -12.77 12.04
C ILE A 19 0.16 -12.62 13.10
N LEU A 20 0.26 -13.61 13.97
CA LEU A 20 1.38 -13.75 14.89
C LEU A 20 2.47 -14.55 14.19
N GLY A 21 3.61 -13.95 13.98
CA GLY A 21 4.81 -14.58 13.46
C GLY A 21 5.77 -14.92 14.59
N THR A 22 6.35 -16.10 14.56
CA THR A 22 7.40 -16.54 15.47
C THR A 22 8.61 -16.99 14.68
N VAL A 23 9.78 -16.46 15.01
CA VAL A 23 11.06 -16.89 14.43
C VAL A 23 11.88 -17.53 15.55
N ALA A 24 12.21 -18.80 15.40
CA ALA A 24 13.04 -19.56 16.31
C ALA A 24 13.69 -20.73 15.56
N ASP A 25 14.92 -21.06 15.89
CA ASP A 25 15.63 -22.24 15.33
C ASP A 25 15.64 -22.30 13.79
N ASP A 26 15.87 -21.15 13.14
CA ASP A 26 15.83 -20.97 11.67
C ASP A 26 14.48 -21.34 11.03
N LYS A 27 13.40 -21.29 11.81
CA LYS A 27 12.04 -21.57 11.35
C LYS A 27 11.14 -20.37 11.60
N VAL A 28 10.23 -20.16 10.66
CA VAL A 28 9.14 -19.19 10.79
C VAL A 28 7.84 -19.96 10.98
N GLU A 29 7.17 -19.67 12.09
CA GLU A 29 5.81 -20.18 12.35
C GLU A 29 4.84 -19.00 12.30
N ILE A 30 3.70 -19.18 11.66
CA ILE A 30 2.65 -18.17 11.56
C ILE A 30 1.34 -18.69 12.13
N LYS A 31 0.63 -17.82 12.83
CA LYS A 31 -0.71 -18.09 13.37
C LYS A 31 -1.64 -16.93 13.05
N GLU A 32 -2.67 -17.18 12.26
CA GLU A 32 -3.72 -16.20 12.04
C GLU A 32 -4.51 -15.98 13.34
N LEU A 33 -4.62 -14.73 13.79
CA LEU A 33 -5.34 -14.36 15.00
C LEU A 33 -6.75 -13.86 14.72
N THR A 34 -6.89 -13.01 13.69
CA THR A 34 -8.17 -12.46 13.26
C THR A 34 -8.23 -12.39 11.74
N ARG A 35 -9.43 -12.47 11.19
CA ARG A 35 -9.73 -12.19 9.79
C ARG A 35 -10.98 -11.34 9.70
N PHE A 36 -10.96 -10.35 8.83
CA PHE A 36 -12.07 -9.42 8.65
C PHE A 36 -12.26 -9.07 7.17
N PRO A 37 -13.50 -8.77 6.74
CA PRO A 37 -13.76 -8.31 5.40
C PRO A 37 -13.25 -6.88 5.22
N ASN A 38 -12.77 -6.58 4.03
CA ASN A 38 -12.50 -5.22 3.58
C ASN A 38 -13.33 -4.96 2.33
N ALA A 39 -14.18 -3.97 2.39
CA ALA A 39 -15.10 -3.64 1.31
C ALA A 39 -15.09 -2.14 1.03
N VAL A 40 -15.20 -1.83 -0.24
CA VAL A 40 -15.44 -0.46 -0.70
C VAL A 40 -16.91 -0.12 -0.45
N THR A 41 -17.15 1.05 0.12
CA THR A 41 -18.50 1.60 0.33
C THR A 41 -18.79 2.65 -0.72
N GLU A 42 -19.89 2.49 -1.42
CA GLU A 42 -20.41 3.51 -2.34
C GLU A 42 -21.25 4.53 -1.57
N LEU A 43 -20.96 5.81 -1.80
CA LEU A 43 -21.74 6.94 -1.28
C LEU A 43 -21.86 8.04 -2.34
N HIS A 44 -23.06 8.28 -2.82
CA HIS A 44 -23.36 9.28 -3.85
C HIS A 44 -22.49 9.14 -5.12
N GLY A 45 -22.35 7.90 -5.61
CA GLY A 45 -21.56 7.57 -6.79
C GLY A 45 -20.06 7.62 -6.60
N LYS A 46 -19.58 7.75 -5.37
CA LYS A 46 -18.17 7.75 -5.00
C LYS A 46 -17.83 6.53 -4.16
N TYR A 47 -16.66 5.98 -4.37
CA TYR A 47 -16.22 4.77 -3.69
C TYR A 47 -15.15 5.06 -2.65
N TYR A 48 -15.37 4.61 -1.42
CA TYR A 48 -14.49 4.87 -0.27
C TYR A 48 -14.08 3.60 0.44
N TRP A 49 -12.84 3.57 0.93
CA TRP A 49 -12.42 2.58 1.92
C TRP A 49 -12.90 2.98 3.31
N ASN A 50 -13.32 2.00 4.09
CA ASN A 50 -13.72 2.21 5.49
C ASN A 50 -12.47 2.24 6.41
N LEU A 51 -11.72 3.34 6.38
CA LEU A 51 -10.49 3.51 7.17
C LEU A 51 -10.72 3.28 8.68
N MET A 52 -11.84 3.76 9.22
CA MET A 52 -12.16 3.59 10.64
C MET A 52 -12.47 2.13 11.00
N GLY A 53 -13.09 1.39 10.08
CA GLY A 53 -13.32 -0.04 10.22
C GLY A 53 -12.01 -0.83 10.19
N LEU A 54 -11.07 -0.46 9.31
CA LEU A 54 -9.73 -1.06 9.28
C LEU A 54 -8.99 -0.79 10.59
N TYR A 55 -8.99 0.45 11.07
CA TYR A 55 -8.39 0.78 12.37
C TYR A 55 -9.01 -0.01 13.52
N GLN A 56 -10.33 -0.17 13.55
CA GLN A 56 -10.98 -1.00 14.56
C GLN A 56 -10.53 -2.46 14.48
N ALA A 57 -10.37 -3.01 13.29
CA ALA A 57 -9.85 -4.36 13.09
C ALA A 57 -8.39 -4.52 13.57
N LEU A 58 -7.55 -3.50 13.37
CA LEU A 58 -6.19 -3.48 13.95
C LEU A 58 -6.26 -3.52 15.48
N ARG A 59 -7.13 -2.73 16.10
CA ARG A 59 -7.33 -2.73 17.56
C ARG A 59 -7.74 -4.11 18.08
N GLU A 60 -8.63 -4.79 17.37
CA GLU A 60 -9.07 -6.16 17.68
C GLU A 60 -7.92 -7.15 17.54
N GLY A 61 -7.07 -7.01 16.52
CA GLY A 61 -5.86 -7.80 16.33
C GLY A 61 -4.85 -7.63 17.47
N LEU A 62 -4.66 -6.38 17.96
CA LEU A 62 -3.81 -6.11 19.14
C LEU A 62 -4.33 -6.85 20.38
N VAL A 63 -5.64 -6.80 20.62
CA VAL A 63 -6.28 -7.52 21.74
C VAL A 63 -6.16 -9.03 21.56
N ALA A 64 -6.32 -9.55 20.35
CA ALA A 64 -6.17 -10.96 20.04
C ALA A 64 -4.72 -11.42 20.32
N CYS A 65 -3.71 -10.63 19.95
CA CYS A 65 -2.31 -10.91 20.26
C CYS A 65 -2.08 -11.00 21.78
N ASN A 66 -2.61 -10.07 22.56
CA ASN A 66 -2.48 -10.13 24.03
C ASN A 66 -3.14 -11.41 24.63
N LYS A 67 -4.24 -11.90 24.05
CA LYS A 67 -4.88 -13.15 24.51
C LYS A 67 -4.03 -14.40 24.30
N GLU A 68 -3.07 -14.37 23.38
CA GLU A 68 -2.06 -15.42 23.21
C GLU A 68 -1.03 -15.44 24.36
N GLY A 69 -1.06 -14.46 25.26
CA GLY A 69 -0.15 -14.36 26.39
C GLY A 69 1.28 -13.93 26.00
N VAL A 70 1.43 -13.26 24.84
CA VAL A 70 2.72 -12.80 24.33
C VAL A 70 2.69 -11.29 24.04
N VAL A 71 3.85 -10.69 24.10
CA VAL A 71 4.08 -9.30 23.65
C VAL A 71 4.99 -9.35 22.44
N PRO A 72 4.56 -8.86 21.25
CA PRO A 72 5.41 -8.88 20.08
C PRO A 72 6.53 -7.81 20.20
N GLU A 73 7.67 -8.07 19.60
CA GLU A 73 8.79 -7.11 19.53
C GLU A 73 8.43 -5.92 18.64
N SER A 74 7.68 -6.20 17.57
CA SER A 74 7.19 -5.15 16.68
C SER A 74 5.89 -5.51 16.00
N ILE A 75 5.25 -4.47 15.46
CA ILE A 75 4.04 -4.50 14.66
C ILE A 75 4.39 -3.98 13.27
N GLY A 76 4.00 -4.72 12.22
CA GLY A 76 4.10 -4.30 10.83
C GLY A 76 2.74 -4.29 10.14
N ILE A 77 2.58 -3.40 9.16
CA ILE A 77 1.33 -3.24 8.39
C ILE A 77 1.68 -3.18 6.91
N ASP A 78 1.08 -4.03 6.09
CA ASP A 78 1.07 -3.88 4.65
C ASP A 78 -0.36 -3.80 4.10
N THR A 79 -0.50 -3.15 2.95
CA THR A 79 -1.78 -2.95 2.27
C THR A 79 -1.62 -2.98 0.75
N TRP A 80 -2.74 -2.85 0.04
CA TRP A 80 -2.76 -2.54 -1.40
C TRP A 80 -2.15 -1.16 -1.68
N GLY A 81 -1.67 -0.95 -2.92
CA GLY A 81 -0.99 0.26 -3.36
C GLY A 81 -1.91 1.45 -3.69
N VAL A 82 -1.29 2.54 -4.05
CA VAL A 82 -1.76 3.76 -4.71
C VAL A 82 -2.69 4.70 -3.92
N ASP A 83 -3.50 4.20 -2.99
CA ASP A 83 -4.49 5.02 -2.30
C ASP A 83 -3.88 5.83 -1.15
N VAL A 84 -4.36 7.05 -0.98
CA VAL A 84 -3.87 8.00 0.04
C VAL A 84 -4.98 8.54 0.92
N VAL A 85 -4.61 8.89 2.14
CA VAL A 85 -5.45 9.52 3.16
C VAL A 85 -5.00 10.97 3.34
N PRO A 86 -5.88 11.96 3.09
CA PRO A 86 -5.57 13.37 3.29
C PRO A 86 -5.66 13.74 4.78
N ILE A 87 -4.59 14.34 5.30
CA ILE A 87 -4.43 14.75 6.69
C ILE A 87 -4.25 16.27 6.76
N ALA A 88 -4.95 16.92 7.68
CA ALA A 88 -4.83 18.34 7.95
C ALA A 88 -3.57 18.68 8.77
N GLU A 89 -3.27 19.97 8.90
CA GLU A 89 -2.14 20.49 9.68
C GLU A 89 -2.18 20.02 11.15
N ASP A 90 -3.35 20.02 11.75
CA ASP A 90 -3.58 19.59 13.14
C ASP A 90 -3.57 18.07 13.34
N GLY A 91 -3.38 17.30 12.26
CA GLY A 91 -3.40 15.84 12.27
C GLY A 91 -4.79 15.21 12.05
N SER A 92 -5.82 16.00 11.86
CA SER A 92 -7.17 15.49 11.58
C SER A 92 -7.23 14.79 10.22
N ILE A 93 -7.91 13.65 10.17
CA ILE A 93 -8.23 12.95 8.92
C ILE A 93 -9.36 13.73 8.22
N LEU A 94 -9.07 14.27 7.02
CA LEU A 94 -9.99 15.13 6.30
C LEU A 94 -11.12 14.37 5.59
N SER A 95 -10.86 13.13 5.19
CA SER A 95 -11.89 12.25 4.61
C SER A 95 -11.47 10.78 4.65
N MET A 96 -12.44 9.88 4.45
CA MET A 96 -12.15 8.51 4.08
C MET A 96 -11.40 8.48 2.74
N PRO A 97 -10.42 7.60 2.55
CA PRO A 97 -9.68 7.51 1.29
C PRO A 97 -10.60 7.06 0.15
N ARG A 98 -10.49 7.73 -1.01
CA ARG A 98 -11.15 7.29 -2.25
C ARG A 98 -10.50 5.99 -2.70
N ALA A 99 -11.33 5.04 -3.09
CA ALA A 99 -10.81 3.76 -3.58
C ALA A 99 -10.28 3.91 -5.01
N TYR A 100 -9.18 3.28 -5.33
CA TYR A 100 -8.57 3.31 -6.66
C TYR A 100 -9.49 2.83 -7.80
N ARG A 101 -10.56 2.10 -7.46
CA ARG A 101 -11.59 1.66 -8.42
C ARG A 101 -12.68 2.70 -8.67
N ASP A 102 -12.63 3.82 -7.98
CA ASP A 102 -13.55 4.93 -8.23
C ASP A 102 -13.25 5.56 -9.60
N PRO A 103 -14.26 5.78 -10.46
CA PRO A 103 -14.04 6.28 -11.81
C PRO A 103 -13.60 7.74 -11.92
N TYR A 104 -13.40 8.46 -10.80
CA TYR A 104 -13.05 9.91 -10.82
C TYR A 104 -11.72 10.22 -11.50
N THR A 105 -10.86 9.22 -11.68
CA THR A 105 -9.56 9.36 -12.35
C THR A 105 -9.60 9.02 -13.85
N VAL A 106 -10.77 8.62 -14.37
CA VAL A 106 -10.92 8.33 -15.81
C VAL A 106 -10.68 9.58 -16.63
N GLY A 107 -9.79 9.50 -17.64
CA GLY A 107 -9.38 10.62 -18.49
C GLY A 107 -8.40 11.60 -17.83
N MET A 108 -8.01 11.39 -16.56
CA MET A 108 -7.06 12.27 -15.88
C MET A 108 -5.61 12.08 -16.34
N PRO A 109 -5.12 10.88 -16.66
CA PRO A 109 -3.79 10.76 -17.26
C PRO A 109 -3.62 11.59 -18.52
N GLU A 110 -4.58 11.54 -19.44
CA GLU A 110 -4.54 12.28 -20.71
C GLU A 110 -4.45 13.78 -20.49
N LYS A 111 -5.25 14.32 -19.56
CA LYS A 111 -5.19 15.73 -19.16
C LYS A 111 -3.87 16.11 -18.48
N TYR A 112 -3.35 15.21 -17.65
CA TYR A 112 -2.07 15.44 -16.96
C TYR A 112 -0.92 15.50 -17.98
N PHE A 113 -0.96 14.68 -19.03
CA PHE A 113 0.06 14.66 -20.09
C PHE A 113 0.06 15.91 -20.98
N GLU A 114 -0.95 16.77 -20.88
CA GLU A 114 -0.90 18.12 -21.47
C GLU A 114 0.08 19.03 -20.70
N LYS A 115 0.42 18.72 -19.44
CA LYS A 115 1.37 19.47 -18.60
C LYS A 115 2.77 18.87 -18.65
N ILE A 116 2.89 17.55 -18.47
CA ILE A 116 4.16 16.81 -18.55
C ILE A 116 3.93 15.58 -19.41
N SER A 117 4.73 15.38 -20.45
CA SER A 117 4.52 14.28 -21.39
C SER A 117 4.59 12.91 -20.72
N LYS A 118 3.87 11.96 -21.27
CA LYS A 118 3.81 10.58 -20.82
C LYS A 118 5.19 9.93 -20.71
N GLU A 119 6.07 10.24 -21.71
CA GLU A 119 7.44 9.76 -21.79
C GLU A 119 8.26 10.25 -20.59
N VAL A 120 8.16 11.55 -20.28
CA VAL A 120 8.89 12.16 -19.15
C VAL A 120 8.42 11.57 -17.81
N VAL A 121 7.11 11.41 -17.63
CA VAL A 121 6.57 10.78 -16.42
C VAL A 121 7.14 9.35 -16.25
N TYR A 122 7.15 8.55 -17.32
CA TYR A 122 7.69 7.21 -17.26
C TYR A 122 9.21 7.19 -17.06
N GLU A 123 9.96 8.05 -17.75
CA GLU A 123 11.42 8.15 -17.61
C GLU A 123 11.84 8.45 -16.16
N LYS A 124 11.10 9.34 -15.48
CA LYS A 124 11.35 9.72 -14.10
C LYS A 124 10.99 8.61 -13.11
N THR A 125 9.87 7.94 -13.32
CA THR A 125 9.29 7.03 -12.31
C THR A 125 9.43 5.56 -12.64
N GLY A 126 9.50 5.20 -13.93
CA GLY A 126 9.51 3.80 -14.39
C GLY A 126 8.23 3.03 -14.08
N ILE A 127 7.17 3.69 -13.65
CA ILE A 127 5.93 3.06 -13.19
C ILE A 127 4.95 2.86 -14.34
N GLN A 128 4.37 1.67 -14.43
CA GLN A 128 3.29 1.34 -15.35
C GLN A 128 2.17 2.38 -15.25
N ILE A 129 1.77 2.96 -16.39
CA ILE A 129 0.73 3.97 -16.42
C ILE A 129 -0.62 3.31 -16.28
N MET A 130 -1.28 3.62 -15.17
CA MET A 130 -2.64 3.19 -14.83
C MET A 130 -3.41 4.42 -14.37
N ASN A 131 -4.65 4.59 -14.81
CA ASN A 131 -5.44 5.80 -14.50
C ASN A 131 -5.63 6.04 -13.01
N PHE A 132 -5.54 5.01 -12.17
CA PHE A 132 -5.74 5.06 -10.73
C PHE A 132 -4.45 5.31 -9.93
N ASN A 133 -3.27 5.46 -10.55
CA ASN A 133 -2.05 5.77 -9.81
C ASN A 133 -2.21 7.06 -9.00
N THR A 134 -1.53 7.16 -7.88
CA THR A 134 -1.66 8.27 -6.92
C THR A 134 -1.50 9.63 -7.58
N LEU A 135 -0.57 9.76 -8.53
CA LEU A 135 -0.37 10.99 -9.30
C LEU A 135 -1.68 11.51 -9.90
N TYR A 136 -2.44 10.62 -10.53
CA TYR A 136 -3.70 11.01 -11.17
C TYR A 136 -4.85 11.14 -10.18
N GLN A 137 -4.79 10.47 -9.03
CA GLN A 137 -5.74 10.68 -7.94
C GLN A 137 -5.58 12.09 -7.35
N ILE A 138 -4.34 12.53 -7.11
CA ILE A 138 -4.03 13.89 -6.64
C ILE A 138 -4.49 14.90 -7.69
N PHE A 139 -4.08 14.72 -8.94
CA PHE A 139 -4.43 15.62 -10.03
C PHE A 139 -5.95 15.75 -10.19
N ALA A 140 -6.69 14.63 -10.19
CA ALA A 140 -8.14 14.62 -10.26
C ALA A 140 -8.79 15.37 -9.08
N GLY A 141 -8.25 15.18 -7.87
CA GLY A 141 -8.72 15.89 -6.67
C GLY A 141 -8.54 17.40 -6.78
N MET A 142 -7.42 17.86 -7.31
CA MET A 142 -7.13 19.28 -7.50
C MET A 142 -7.99 19.87 -8.63
N GLU A 143 -8.09 19.22 -9.79
CA GLU A 143 -8.87 19.66 -10.94
C GLU A 143 -10.37 19.74 -10.62
N THR A 144 -10.91 18.78 -9.89
CA THR A 144 -12.35 18.76 -9.51
C THR A 144 -12.67 19.60 -8.28
N GLY A 145 -11.69 20.21 -7.65
CA GLY A 145 -11.88 21.03 -6.46
C GLY A 145 -12.26 20.21 -5.21
N TYR A 146 -11.82 18.94 -5.13
CA TYR A 146 -12.08 18.08 -3.99
C TYR A 146 -11.46 18.66 -2.72
N VAL A 147 -12.30 19.13 -1.81
CA VAL A 147 -11.91 19.91 -0.63
C VAL A 147 -10.86 19.19 0.23
N PRO A 148 -11.01 17.89 0.57
CA PRO A 148 -9.99 17.20 1.38
C PRO A 148 -8.60 17.18 0.72
N MET A 149 -8.51 17.04 -0.60
CA MET A 149 -7.22 17.09 -1.31
C MET A 149 -6.61 18.49 -1.26
N LYS A 150 -7.43 19.53 -1.46
CA LYS A 150 -6.98 20.93 -1.43
C LYS A 150 -6.53 21.40 -0.04
N GLN A 151 -7.08 20.83 1.02
CA GLN A 151 -6.79 21.20 2.40
C GLN A 151 -5.78 20.27 3.05
N ALA A 152 -5.36 19.21 2.36
CA ALA A 152 -4.38 18.28 2.88
C ALA A 152 -3.03 18.99 3.09
N LYS A 153 -2.51 18.89 4.30
CA LYS A 153 -1.13 19.26 4.63
C LYS A 153 -0.20 18.07 4.43
N TYR A 154 -0.73 16.86 4.66
CA TYR A 154 -0.01 15.61 4.46
C TYR A 154 -0.90 14.62 3.69
N LEU A 155 -0.28 13.83 2.85
CA LEU A 155 -0.88 12.66 2.20
C LEU A 155 -0.15 11.42 2.71
N LEU A 156 -0.87 10.50 3.34
CA LEU A 156 -0.31 9.25 3.83
C LEU A 156 -0.86 8.09 3.00
N PHE A 157 0.02 7.21 2.54
CA PHE A 157 -0.43 5.96 1.93
C PHE A 157 -1.16 5.08 2.93
N MET A 158 -1.95 4.13 2.47
CA MET A 158 -2.82 3.36 3.35
C MET A 158 -2.11 2.71 4.55
N PRO A 159 -0.95 2.00 4.40
CA PRO A 159 -0.26 1.41 5.54
C PRO A 159 0.32 2.49 6.45
N ASP A 160 0.81 3.60 5.89
CA ASP A 160 1.36 4.72 6.65
C ASP A 160 0.26 5.44 7.46
N ALA A 161 -0.93 5.59 6.88
CA ALA A 161 -2.08 6.17 7.59
C ALA A 161 -2.53 5.29 8.77
N LEU A 162 -2.52 3.98 8.59
CA LEU A 162 -2.83 3.04 9.67
C LEU A 162 -1.72 3.04 10.74
N ALA A 163 -0.45 3.09 10.35
CA ALA A 163 0.66 3.27 11.28
C ALA A 163 0.56 4.60 12.05
N TYR A 164 0.20 5.70 11.35
CA TYR A 164 -0.10 6.98 11.98
C TYR A 164 -1.21 6.87 13.04
N MET A 165 -2.29 6.15 12.74
CA MET A 165 -3.37 5.96 13.70
C MET A 165 -2.97 5.11 14.92
N LEU A 166 -1.91 4.28 14.79
CA LEU A 166 -1.35 3.53 15.91
C LEU A 166 -0.33 4.33 16.74
N THR A 167 0.42 5.23 16.11
CA THR A 167 1.60 5.88 16.73
C THR A 167 1.48 7.39 16.88
N GLY A 168 0.77 8.06 16.00
CA GLY A 168 0.77 9.53 15.84
C GLY A 168 1.86 10.05 14.91
N GLU A 169 2.75 9.19 14.40
CA GLU A 169 3.88 9.57 13.54
C GLU A 169 3.53 9.49 12.06
N LYS A 170 3.94 10.50 11.30
CA LYS A 170 3.67 10.59 9.86
C LYS A 170 4.91 10.21 9.07
N VAL A 171 4.84 9.14 8.32
CA VAL A 171 5.92 8.65 7.46
C VAL A 171 5.39 8.35 6.06
N CYS A 172 6.28 8.14 5.10
CA CYS A 172 5.99 7.53 3.80
C CYS A 172 6.95 6.35 3.64
N GLU A 173 6.46 5.14 3.62
CA GLU A 173 7.30 3.97 3.42
C GLU A 173 7.65 3.81 1.93
N TYR A 174 8.87 3.40 1.64
CA TYR A 174 9.45 3.39 0.29
C TYR A 174 8.69 2.49 -0.69
N THR A 175 8.34 1.25 -0.31
CA THR A 175 7.73 0.29 -1.24
C THR A 175 6.32 0.70 -1.65
N ILE A 176 5.51 1.18 -0.69
CA ILE A 176 4.17 1.69 -0.99
C ILE A 176 4.25 3.01 -1.77
N SER A 177 5.16 3.91 -1.40
CA SER A 177 5.38 5.18 -2.10
C SER A 177 5.76 4.96 -3.57
N SER A 178 6.49 3.90 -3.87
CA SER A 178 6.90 3.57 -5.24
C SER A 178 5.74 3.24 -6.17
N THR A 179 4.58 2.84 -5.64
CA THR A 179 3.39 2.54 -6.47
C THR A 179 2.73 3.79 -7.04
N SER A 180 3.10 4.96 -6.53
CA SER A 180 2.39 6.24 -6.74
C SER A 180 2.52 6.83 -8.15
N GLN A 181 3.53 6.43 -8.93
CA GLN A 181 3.97 7.12 -10.16
C GLN A 181 4.45 8.55 -9.91
N ILE A 182 4.99 8.81 -8.70
CA ILE A 182 5.57 10.10 -8.31
C ILE A 182 7.01 9.92 -7.83
N LEU A 183 7.33 8.74 -7.29
CA LEU A 183 8.65 8.44 -6.73
C LEU A 183 9.63 8.07 -7.85
N ASN A 184 10.82 8.68 -7.81
CA ASN A 184 11.92 8.30 -8.70
C ASN A 184 12.69 7.11 -8.08
N PRO A 185 12.74 5.95 -8.75
CA PRO A 185 13.37 4.76 -8.20
C PRO A 185 14.91 4.87 -8.09
N ARG A 186 15.54 5.80 -8.82
CA ARG A 186 16.99 6.03 -8.76
C ARG A 186 17.39 6.85 -7.55
N THR A 187 16.65 7.94 -7.28
CA THR A 187 16.90 8.83 -6.14
C THR A 187 16.19 8.37 -4.86
N LYS A 188 15.17 7.50 -5.01
CA LYS A 188 14.28 7.03 -3.92
C LYS A 188 13.58 8.20 -3.21
N ASP A 189 13.25 9.24 -3.96
CA ASP A 189 12.58 10.44 -3.47
C ASP A 189 11.48 10.86 -4.44
N PHE A 190 10.54 11.69 -3.99
CA PHE A 190 9.44 12.17 -4.80
C PHE A 190 9.89 13.23 -5.81
N GLU A 191 9.40 13.13 -7.05
CA GLU A 191 9.61 14.09 -8.12
C GLU A 191 8.74 15.33 -7.91
N LYS A 192 9.37 16.44 -7.48
CA LYS A 192 8.69 17.71 -7.21
C LYS A 192 7.94 18.25 -8.42
N GLU A 193 8.56 18.19 -9.58
CA GLU A 193 7.97 18.65 -10.84
C GLU A 193 6.63 17.94 -11.13
N LEU A 194 6.54 16.63 -10.84
CA LEU A 194 5.30 15.87 -11.04
C LEU A 194 4.20 16.31 -10.07
N LEU A 195 4.56 16.56 -8.80
CA LEU A 195 3.61 17.04 -7.78
C LEU A 195 3.14 18.47 -8.05
N GLU A 196 4.03 19.36 -8.41
CA GLU A 196 3.71 20.75 -8.78
C GLU A 196 2.78 20.79 -10.00
N ALA A 197 3.03 19.98 -11.01
CA ALA A 197 2.14 19.85 -12.17
C ALA A 197 0.77 19.27 -11.80
N ALA A 198 0.70 18.40 -10.77
CA ALA A 198 -0.56 17.90 -10.21
C ALA A 198 -1.29 18.95 -9.35
N GLY A 199 -0.64 20.08 -9.04
CA GLY A 199 -1.24 21.21 -8.31
C GLY A 199 -1.03 21.16 -6.79
N VAL A 200 -0.07 20.36 -6.30
CA VAL A 200 0.29 20.27 -4.88
C VAL A 200 1.76 20.55 -4.64
N ASP A 201 2.10 21.05 -3.46
CA ASP A 201 3.47 21.19 -3.02
C ASP A 201 4.06 19.83 -2.65
N ALA A 202 5.35 19.60 -2.95
CA ALA A 202 6.01 18.34 -2.66
C ALA A 202 6.08 18.00 -1.16
N SER A 203 5.95 18.99 -0.29
CA SER A 203 5.93 18.79 1.17
C SER A 203 4.69 18.05 1.69
N VAL A 204 3.70 17.76 0.85
CA VAL A 204 2.56 16.90 1.22
C VAL A 204 2.98 15.46 1.53
N PHE A 205 4.15 15.03 1.03
CA PHE A 205 4.76 13.75 1.37
C PHE A 205 6.01 13.97 2.22
N SER A 206 6.18 13.15 3.25
CA SER A 206 7.45 13.06 3.99
C SER A 206 8.50 12.36 3.11
N LYS A 207 9.77 12.60 3.40
CA LYS A 207 10.84 11.83 2.74
C LYS A 207 10.63 10.32 2.98
N PRO A 208 10.76 9.49 1.95
CA PRO A 208 10.53 8.05 2.11
C PRO A 208 11.51 7.41 3.11
N VAL A 209 10.96 6.53 3.96
CA VAL A 209 11.74 5.68 4.87
C VAL A 209 11.79 4.26 4.32
N MET A 210 12.90 3.58 4.57
CA MET A 210 13.08 2.21 4.09
C MET A 210 12.37 1.19 4.99
N PRO A 211 11.96 0.02 4.45
CA PRO A 211 11.53 -1.11 5.27
C PRO A 211 12.53 -1.41 6.39
N GLY A 212 12.02 -1.77 7.58
CA GLY A 212 12.82 -1.98 8.78
C GLY A 212 12.94 -0.74 9.68
N THR A 213 12.47 0.43 9.24
CA THR A 213 12.51 1.67 10.04
C THR A 213 11.47 1.61 11.16
N VAL A 214 11.89 1.87 12.40
CA VAL A 214 10.97 2.05 13.53
C VAL A 214 10.26 3.40 13.36
N VAL A 215 8.95 3.37 13.18
CA VAL A 215 8.10 4.56 13.02
C VAL A 215 7.86 5.24 14.37
N GLY A 216 7.55 4.45 15.39
CA GLY A 216 7.20 4.90 16.72
C GLY A 216 6.72 3.72 17.56
N THR A 217 6.04 4.03 18.66
CA THR A 217 5.41 3.01 19.52
C THR A 217 3.91 3.21 19.56
N LEU A 218 3.17 2.19 19.98
CA LEU A 218 1.74 2.33 20.24
C LEU A 218 1.48 3.54 21.16
N THR A 219 0.46 4.34 20.83
CA THR A 219 0.00 5.43 21.71
C THR A 219 -0.34 4.90 23.10
N ASP A 220 -0.30 5.74 24.13
CA ASP A 220 -0.65 5.35 25.52
C ASP A 220 -2.04 4.71 25.58
N ALA A 221 -3.00 5.29 24.87
CA ALA A 221 -4.37 4.78 24.81
C ALA A 221 -4.44 3.35 24.23
N LEU A 222 -3.69 3.08 23.14
CA LEU A 222 -3.67 1.74 22.53
C LEU A 222 -2.85 0.75 23.35
N ALA A 223 -1.74 1.17 23.91
CA ALA A 223 -0.93 0.34 24.82
C ALA A 223 -1.75 -0.15 26.03
N GLN A 224 -2.55 0.75 26.61
CA GLN A 224 -3.46 0.41 27.70
C GLN A 224 -4.65 -0.45 27.22
N TYR A 225 -5.29 -0.07 26.11
CA TYR A 225 -6.42 -0.80 25.55
C TYR A 225 -6.09 -2.26 25.20
N SER A 226 -4.97 -2.46 24.53
CA SER A 226 -4.52 -3.80 24.11
C SER A 226 -3.86 -4.60 25.23
N ARG A 227 -3.37 -3.94 26.28
CA ARG A 227 -2.50 -4.47 27.35
C ARG A 227 -1.16 -5.02 26.85
N LEU A 228 -0.72 -4.60 25.67
CA LEU A 228 0.58 -5.00 25.11
C LEU A 228 1.72 -4.07 25.57
N GLY A 229 1.38 -2.89 26.13
CA GLY A 229 2.39 -1.87 26.45
C GLY A 229 2.87 -1.12 25.19
N LYS A 230 4.04 -0.50 25.32
CA LYS A 230 4.68 0.29 24.26
C LYS A 230 5.43 -0.63 23.28
N VAL A 231 4.69 -1.22 22.35
CA VAL A 231 5.28 -2.04 21.28
C VAL A 231 5.69 -1.14 20.12
N ASN A 232 6.84 -1.41 19.51
CA ASN A 232 7.31 -0.71 18.31
C ASN A 232 6.40 -0.99 17.12
N VAL A 233 6.10 0.06 16.35
CA VAL A 233 5.53 -0.06 15.01
C VAL A 233 6.66 0.18 14.01
N VAL A 234 6.83 -0.75 13.09
CA VAL A 234 7.92 -0.76 12.12
C VAL A 234 7.32 -0.63 10.72
N SER A 235 7.86 0.29 9.91
CA SER A 235 7.62 0.29 8.48
C SER A 235 8.19 -1.00 7.89
N VAL A 236 7.31 -1.92 7.52
CA VAL A 236 7.68 -3.10 6.73
C VAL A 236 7.60 -2.77 5.24
N ALA A 237 7.73 -3.73 4.33
CA ALA A 237 7.36 -3.50 2.94
C ALA A 237 5.85 -3.20 2.88
N GLY A 238 5.47 -1.94 2.91
CA GLY A 238 4.08 -1.48 3.07
C GLY A 238 3.16 -1.83 1.90
N HIS A 239 3.72 -2.10 0.72
CA HIS A 239 2.97 -2.68 -0.39
C HIS A 239 2.90 -4.21 -0.25
N ASP A 240 1.69 -4.78 -0.16
CA ASP A 240 1.42 -6.20 0.04
C ASP A 240 2.22 -7.12 -0.89
N THR A 241 2.34 -6.72 -2.17
CA THR A 241 3.15 -7.45 -3.14
C THR A 241 4.66 -7.36 -2.82
N ALA A 242 5.15 -6.26 -2.25
CA ALA A 242 6.55 -6.17 -1.85
C ALA A 242 6.86 -7.11 -0.67
N SER A 243 5.94 -7.19 0.29
CA SER A 243 6.01 -8.17 1.39
C SER A 243 5.97 -9.61 0.84
N ALA A 244 5.09 -9.90 -0.12
CA ALA A 244 5.01 -11.20 -0.75
C ALA A 244 6.29 -11.59 -1.51
N VAL A 245 6.91 -10.65 -2.22
CA VAL A 245 8.18 -10.90 -2.95
C VAL A 245 9.33 -11.13 -1.98
N ALA A 246 9.40 -10.36 -0.88
CA ALA A 246 10.40 -10.59 0.17
C ALA A 246 10.32 -11.99 0.81
N ALA A 247 9.13 -12.62 0.79
CA ALA A 247 8.90 -13.95 1.33
C ALA A 247 9.13 -15.09 0.31
N VAL A 248 9.52 -14.79 -0.94
CA VAL A 248 9.79 -15.82 -1.95
C VAL A 248 11.03 -16.64 -1.54
N PRO A 249 10.93 -17.97 -1.43
CA PRO A 249 12.06 -18.82 -1.04
C PRO A 249 13.01 -19.03 -2.24
N ALA A 250 13.54 -17.94 -2.78
CA ALA A 250 14.51 -17.99 -3.88
C ALA A 250 15.84 -18.61 -3.42
N LEU A 251 16.46 -19.40 -4.30
CA LEU A 251 17.74 -20.04 -4.01
C LEU A 251 18.93 -19.16 -4.40
N ASP A 252 18.70 -18.22 -5.30
CA ASP A 252 19.70 -17.26 -5.79
C ASP A 252 19.00 -15.98 -6.29
N GLU A 253 19.78 -15.01 -6.79
CA GLU A 253 19.27 -13.73 -7.29
C GLU A 253 18.60 -13.82 -8.68
N ASN A 254 18.65 -14.97 -9.35
CA ASN A 254 18.08 -15.17 -10.69
C ASN A 254 16.74 -15.89 -10.61
N PHE A 255 15.74 -15.26 -10.07
CA PHE A 255 14.41 -15.82 -9.97
C PHE A 255 13.36 -14.91 -10.61
N ALA A 256 12.26 -15.49 -11.03
CA ALA A 256 11.04 -14.79 -11.38
C ALA A 256 9.93 -15.20 -10.41
N TYR A 257 9.08 -14.24 -10.07
CA TYR A 257 7.95 -14.47 -9.19
C TYR A 257 6.62 -14.21 -9.90
N LEU A 258 5.58 -14.83 -9.40
CA LEU A 258 4.19 -14.56 -9.76
C LEU A 258 3.37 -14.41 -8.47
N SER A 259 3.07 -13.17 -8.09
CA SER A 259 2.10 -12.89 -7.05
C SER A 259 0.71 -12.91 -7.67
N SER A 260 -0.07 -13.96 -7.40
CA SER A 260 -1.37 -14.19 -8.04
C SER A 260 -2.51 -14.04 -7.04
N GLY A 261 -3.31 -13.02 -7.23
CA GLY A 261 -4.52 -12.71 -6.46
C GLY A 261 -5.55 -12.03 -7.36
N THR A 262 -6.25 -11.03 -6.87
CA THR A 262 -7.13 -10.17 -7.68
C THR A 262 -6.41 -9.64 -8.91
N TRP A 263 -5.18 -9.16 -8.73
CA TRP A 263 -4.18 -8.92 -9.76
C TRP A 263 -3.19 -10.09 -9.82
N SER A 264 -2.53 -10.26 -10.94
CA SER A 264 -1.35 -11.11 -11.10
C SER A 264 -0.16 -10.23 -11.44
N LEU A 265 0.85 -10.22 -10.57
CA LEU A 265 2.06 -9.43 -10.73
C LEU A 265 3.21 -10.39 -11.03
N MET A 266 3.66 -10.39 -12.28
CA MET A 266 4.76 -11.23 -12.73
C MET A 266 6.02 -10.39 -12.92
N GLY A 267 7.12 -10.76 -12.30
CA GLY A 267 8.34 -9.97 -12.36
C GLY A 267 9.59 -10.67 -11.85
N ILE A 268 10.65 -9.87 -11.80
CA ILE A 268 11.95 -10.21 -11.23
C ILE A 268 12.32 -9.14 -10.20
N GLU A 269 13.24 -9.46 -9.32
CA GLU A 269 13.89 -8.50 -8.45
C GLU A 269 15.24 -8.09 -9.05
N SER A 270 15.52 -6.78 -9.06
CA SER A 270 16.73 -6.19 -9.64
C SER A 270 17.37 -5.20 -8.67
N LYS A 271 18.68 -5.03 -8.72
CA LYS A 271 19.38 -4.00 -7.92
C LYS A 271 19.13 -2.60 -8.42
N GLU A 272 18.90 -2.44 -9.73
CA GLU A 272 18.69 -1.16 -10.39
C GLU A 272 17.38 -1.16 -11.19
N PRO A 273 16.70 -0.01 -11.34
CA PRO A 273 15.50 0.09 -12.16
C PRO A 273 15.81 -0.13 -13.66
N ILE A 274 14.91 -0.81 -14.35
CA ILE A 274 15.01 -1.08 -15.80
C ILE A 274 14.03 -0.16 -16.53
N ILE A 275 14.50 1.04 -16.86
CA ILE A 275 13.71 2.07 -17.54
C ILE A 275 14.32 2.35 -18.92
N THR A 276 13.67 1.87 -19.97
CA THR A 276 14.10 1.96 -21.36
C THR A 276 12.93 2.28 -22.28
N PRO A 277 13.18 2.73 -23.54
CA PRO A 277 12.11 2.90 -24.50
C PRO A 277 11.24 1.63 -24.69
N LYS A 278 11.86 0.45 -24.60
CA LYS A 278 11.15 -0.83 -24.75
C LYS A 278 10.26 -1.14 -23.55
N THR A 279 10.72 -0.87 -22.32
CA THR A 279 9.91 -1.08 -21.12
C THR A 279 8.76 -0.07 -21.03
N TYR A 280 8.97 1.15 -21.54
CA TYR A 280 7.90 2.15 -21.73
C TYR A 280 6.85 1.66 -22.73
N GLU A 281 7.26 1.25 -23.93
CA GLU A 281 6.36 0.72 -24.97
C GLU A 281 5.50 -0.45 -24.44
N LEU A 282 6.13 -1.35 -23.70
CA LEU A 282 5.48 -2.53 -23.12
C LEU A 282 4.75 -2.23 -21.79
N ASN A 283 4.85 -1.01 -21.29
CA ASN A 283 4.23 -0.53 -20.04
C ASN A 283 4.56 -1.42 -18.83
N TYR A 284 5.87 -1.67 -18.60
CA TYR A 284 6.38 -2.34 -17.41
C TYR A 284 6.49 -1.34 -16.24
N THR A 285 6.59 -1.87 -15.02
CA THR A 285 6.70 -1.07 -13.78
C THR A 285 7.97 -1.42 -13.01
N ASN A 286 8.54 -0.43 -12.31
CA ASN A 286 9.73 -0.51 -11.47
C ASN A 286 9.36 -0.09 -10.05
N GLU A 287 8.80 -1.00 -9.28
CA GLU A 287 8.35 -0.72 -7.92
C GLU A 287 9.45 -1.03 -6.90
N GLY A 288 9.45 -0.31 -5.77
CA GLY A 288 10.41 -0.52 -4.70
C GLY A 288 10.30 -1.89 -4.04
N GLY A 289 11.44 -2.53 -3.81
CA GLY A 289 11.59 -3.77 -3.06
C GLY A 289 12.25 -3.54 -1.70
N VAL A 290 12.36 -4.60 -0.91
CA VAL A 290 13.09 -4.62 0.36
C VAL A 290 14.59 -4.41 0.10
N GLU A 291 15.32 -3.87 1.08
CA GLU A 291 16.75 -3.54 0.97
C GLU A 291 17.10 -2.57 -0.19
N GLY A 292 16.08 -1.82 -0.65
CA GLY A 292 16.25 -0.84 -1.73
C GLY A 292 16.40 -1.43 -3.12
N THR A 293 16.01 -2.67 -3.31
CA THR A 293 15.90 -3.31 -4.62
C THR A 293 14.75 -2.72 -5.44
N THR A 294 14.67 -3.11 -6.70
CA THR A 294 13.57 -2.78 -7.61
C THR A 294 12.86 -4.07 -8.02
N ARG A 295 11.56 -4.11 -7.84
CA ARG A 295 10.68 -5.13 -8.40
C ARG A 295 10.30 -4.70 -9.81
N PHE A 296 10.98 -5.24 -10.82
CA PHE A 296 10.66 -5.02 -12.23
C PHE A 296 9.58 -6.02 -12.65
N LEU A 297 8.37 -5.55 -12.90
CA LEU A 297 7.22 -6.41 -13.09
C LEU A 297 6.20 -5.86 -14.11
N LYS A 298 5.23 -6.70 -14.41
CA LYS A 298 4.02 -6.35 -15.16
C LYS A 298 2.80 -6.65 -14.32
N ASN A 299 1.91 -5.65 -14.14
CA ASN A 299 0.58 -5.87 -13.58
C ASN A 299 -0.32 -6.46 -14.67
N ILE A 300 -0.91 -7.60 -14.36
CA ILE A 300 -1.79 -8.35 -15.25
C ILE A 300 -3.13 -8.52 -14.52
N CYS A 301 -4.24 -8.42 -15.25
CA CYS A 301 -5.54 -8.72 -14.67
C CYS A 301 -5.59 -10.22 -14.32
N GLY A 302 -5.60 -10.53 -13.03
CA GLY A 302 -5.51 -11.90 -12.51
C GLY A 302 -6.88 -12.55 -12.27
N MET A 303 -7.07 -13.07 -11.06
CA MET A 303 -8.28 -13.79 -10.64
C MET A 303 -9.55 -12.93 -10.65
N TRP A 304 -9.41 -11.61 -10.77
CA TRP A 304 -10.57 -10.71 -10.89
C TRP A 304 -11.51 -11.12 -12.02
N LEU A 305 -10.98 -11.55 -13.16
CA LEU A 305 -11.81 -12.02 -14.29
C LEU A 305 -12.66 -13.22 -13.89
N LEU A 306 -12.05 -14.20 -13.21
CA LEU A 306 -12.77 -15.37 -12.70
C LEU A 306 -13.83 -14.97 -11.68
N GLU A 307 -13.50 -14.02 -10.77
CA GLU A 307 -14.46 -13.52 -9.80
C GLU A 307 -15.67 -12.82 -10.45
N GLN A 308 -15.47 -12.07 -11.53
CA GLN A 308 -16.60 -11.50 -12.27
C GLN A 308 -17.46 -12.58 -12.92
N CYS A 309 -16.83 -13.60 -13.51
CA CYS A 309 -17.57 -14.75 -14.06
C CYS A 309 -18.37 -15.48 -12.97
N ARG A 310 -17.77 -15.73 -11.81
CA ARG A 310 -18.46 -16.36 -10.66
C ARG A 310 -19.66 -15.55 -10.20
N LYS A 311 -19.52 -14.23 -10.07
CA LYS A 311 -20.64 -13.34 -9.74
C LYS A 311 -21.77 -13.41 -10.74
N GLU A 312 -21.45 -13.39 -12.02
CA GLU A 312 -22.46 -13.52 -13.10
C GLU A 312 -23.17 -14.87 -13.05
N TRP A 313 -22.43 -15.94 -12.82
CA TRP A 313 -23.03 -17.28 -12.67
C TRP A 313 -23.91 -17.39 -11.44
N ALA A 314 -23.52 -16.78 -10.32
CA ALA A 314 -24.32 -16.75 -9.10
C ALA A 314 -25.67 -16.03 -9.30
N LEU A 315 -25.72 -14.97 -10.13
CA LEU A 315 -26.98 -14.31 -10.50
C LEU A 315 -27.91 -15.26 -11.26
N SER A 316 -27.36 -16.24 -11.99
CA SER A 316 -28.12 -17.28 -12.67
C SER A 316 -28.39 -18.53 -11.82
N GLY A 317 -28.10 -18.48 -10.52
CA GLY A 317 -28.33 -19.58 -9.57
C GLY A 317 -27.24 -20.66 -9.56
N LYS A 318 -26.08 -20.38 -10.19
CA LYS A 318 -24.94 -21.32 -10.24
C LYS A 318 -23.82 -20.78 -9.36
N ASP A 319 -23.62 -21.40 -8.21
CA ASP A 319 -22.53 -21.07 -7.27
C ASP A 319 -21.41 -22.09 -7.41
N TYR A 320 -20.20 -21.60 -7.77
CA TYR A 320 -19.00 -22.42 -7.93
C TYR A 320 -17.96 -22.02 -6.90
N SER A 321 -17.42 -22.99 -6.17
CA SER A 321 -16.24 -22.80 -5.32
C SER A 321 -14.95 -22.68 -6.19
N TYR A 322 -13.87 -22.28 -5.56
CA TYR A 322 -12.52 -22.42 -6.13
C TYR A 322 -12.11 -23.87 -6.26
#